data_b1d12bc0e9b01d01a244f51bfd5cd5e4
#
_entry.id   b1d12bc0e9b01d01a244f51bfd5cd5e4
#
_cell.length_a   1.000
_cell.length_b   1.000
_cell.length_c   1.000
_cell.angle_alpha   90.00
_cell.angle_beta   90.00
_cell.angle_gamma   90.00
#
_symmetry.space_group_name_H-M   'P 1'
#
loop_
_entity.id
_entity.type
_entity.pdbx_description
1 polymer ?
#
loop_
_entity_poly.entity_id
_entity_poly.type
_entity_poly.pdbx_seq_one_letter_code
_entity_poly.pdbx_strand_id
1 'polypeptide(L)'
;MTGPDPQWHVAECLLPGLSRATAEALGRRVRQEIAGPPGSQVAYLGSLLMPEDEVLLCLFAGPEAEVRAVSERAGLPFERILACVGLGWRTAGGRR
;
A
#
# COMPACT_ATOMS: atom_id res chain seq x y z
N MET A 1 8.99 1.09 -27.13
CA MET A 1 8.25 2.14 -26.48
C MET A 1 7.60 1.63 -25.23
N THR A 2 7.71 2.40 -24.28
CA THR A 2 7.10 2.03 -23.02
C THR A 2 5.85 2.84 -22.82
N GLY A 3 4.84 2.24 -22.28
CA GLY A 3 3.71 2.97 -21.82
C GLY A 3 4.07 3.85 -20.64
N PRO A 4 3.10 4.54 -20.07
CA PRO A 4 3.37 5.30 -18.86
C PRO A 4 3.84 4.38 -17.76
N ASP A 5 4.65 4.92 -16.88
CA ASP A 5 5.11 4.18 -15.71
C ASP A 5 3.91 3.74 -14.88
N PRO A 6 4.01 2.58 -14.25
CA PRO A 6 2.96 2.18 -13.32
C PRO A 6 2.77 3.25 -12.26
N GLN A 7 1.52 3.53 -11.97
CA GLN A 7 1.21 4.46 -10.89
C GLN A 7 1.31 3.73 -9.57
N TRP A 8 2.17 4.23 -8.71
CA TRP A 8 2.29 3.72 -7.35
C TRP A 8 1.88 4.82 -6.39
N HIS A 9 1.30 4.41 -5.28
CA HIS A 9 0.90 5.33 -4.24
C HIS A 9 1.21 4.71 -2.89
N VAL A 10 1.55 5.55 -1.94
CA VAL A 10 1.81 5.10 -0.60
C VAL A 10 0.80 5.75 0.34
N ALA A 11 0.19 4.93 1.20
CA ALA A 11 -0.66 5.42 2.27
C ALA A 11 0.22 5.57 3.51
N GLU A 12 0.36 6.80 3.99
CA GLU A 12 1.19 7.11 5.13
C GLU A 12 0.34 7.13 6.39
N CYS A 13 0.65 6.21 7.30
CA CYS A 13 -0.09 6.07 8.55
C CYS A 13 0.83 6.46 9.70
N LEU A 14 0.39 7.43 10.51
CA LEU A 14 1.11 7.85 11.70
C LEU A 14 0.37 7.28 12.90
N LEU A 15 0.98 6.28 13.54
CA LEU A 15 0.32 5.54 14.61
C LEU A 15 1.19 5.46 15.83
N PRO A 16 0.91 6.31 16.86
CA PRO A 16 1.64 6.17 18.12
C PRO A 16 1.48 4.77 18.69
N GLY A 17 2.58 4.19 19.13
CA GLY A 17 2.56 2.86 19.70
C GLY A 17 2.38 1.74 18.71
N LEU A 18 2.59 2.01 17.42
CA LEU A 18 2.41 1.02 16.38
C LEU A 18 3.37 -0.15 16.59
N SER A 19 2.81 -1.36 16.61
CA SER A 19 3.59 -2.57 16.75
C SER A 19 3.62 -3.32 15.43
N ARG A 20 4.58 -4.25 15.33
CA ARG A 20 4.66 -5.10 14.14
C ARG A 20 3.37 -5.90 13.96
N ALA A 21 2.82 -6.42 15.06
CA ALA A 21 1.59 -7.21 14.97
C ALA A 21 0.44 -6.39 14.43
N THR A 22 0.31 -5.14 14.87
CA THR A 22 -0.73 -4.26 14.36
C THR A 22 -0.51 -3.97 12.89
N ALA A 23 0.72 -3.70 12.49
CA ALA A 23 1.03 -3.43 11.10
C ALA A 23 0.69 -4.62 10.21
N GLU A 24 1.02 -5.84 10.67
CA GLU A 24 0.71 -7.04 9.92
C GLU A 24 -0.79 -7.26 9.80
N ALA A 25 -1.54 -6.96 10.86
CA ALA A 25 -2.99 -7.09 10.82
C ALA A 25 -3.60 -6.12 9.82
N LEU A 26 -3.09 -4.90 9.77
CA LEU A 26 -3.57 -3.92 8.78
C LEU A 26 -3.29 -4.40 7.36
N GLY A 27 -2.12 -4.97 7.12
CA GLY A 27 -1.80 -5.52 5.81
C GLY A 27 -2.75 -6.63 5.39
N ARG A 28 -3.10 -7.50 6.32
CA ARG A 28 -4.06 -8.57 6.01
C ARG A 28 -5.41 -8.00 5.63
N ARG A 29 -5.85 -6.96 6.33
CA ARG A 29 -7.13 -6.34 6.00
C ARG A 29 -7.11 -5.72 4.62
N VAL A 30 -6.00 -5.09 4.26
CA VAL A 30 -5.85 -4.55 2.91
C VAL A 30 -5.98 -5.66 1.87
N ARG A 31 -5.30 -6.77 2.09
CA ARG A 31 -5.37 -7.87 1.13
C ARG A 31 -6.77 -8.43 0.99
N GLN A 32 -7.50 -8.49 2.09
CA GLN A 32 -8.88 -8.95 2.05
C GLN A 32 -9.76 -8.02 1.23
N GLU A 33 -9.55 -6.73 1.38
CA GLU A 33 -10.34 -5.75 0.63
C GLU A 33 -10.05 -5.82 -0.86
N ILE A 34 -8.80 -6.01 -1.23
CA ILE A 34 -8.45 -6.11 -2.63
C ILE A 34 -9.00 -7.40 -3.24
N ALA A 35 -8.98 -8.50 -2.50
CA ALA A 35 -9.44 -9.79 -3.01
C ALA A 35 -10.94 -9.83 -3.18
N GLY A 36 -11.67 -8.98 -2.50
CA GLY A 36 -13.13 -9.05 -2.49
C GLY A 36 -13.77 -8.68 -3.81
N PRO A 37 -13.67 -7.42 -4.24
CA PRO A 37 -14.40 -7.02 -5.46
C PRO A 37 -13.62 -7.43 -6.71
N PRO A 38 -14.29 -8.05 -7.66
CA PRO A 38 -13.66 -8.34 -8.95
C PRO A 38 -13.37 -7.05 -9.70
N GLY A 39 -12.33 -7.07 -10.51
CA GLY A 39 -12.00 -5.95 -11.36
C GLY A 39 -11.22 -4.84 -10.67
N SER A 40 -10.74 -5.10 -9.47
CA SER A 40 -9.91 -4.10 -8.80
C SER A 40 -8.64 -3.87 -9.58
N GLN A 41 -8.26 -2.59 -9.73
CA GLN A 41 -7.03 -2.24 -10.43
C GLN A 41 -5.91 -1.94 -9.45
N VAL A 42 -6.08 -2.28 -8.19
CA VAL A 42 -5.11 -2.00 -7.15
C VAL A 42 -4.41 -3.28 -6.75
N ALA A 43 -3.10 -3.21 -6.66
CA ALA A 43 -2.29 -4.29 -6.09
C ALA A 43 -1.61 -3.76 -4.85
N TYR A 44 -1.56 -4.59 -3.81
CA TYR A 44 -0.86 -4.23 -2.59
C TYR A 44 0.56 -4.77 -2.68
N LEU A 45 1.53 -3.87 -2.60
CA LEU A 45 2.94 -4.25 -2.78
C LEU A 45 3.62 -4.60 -1.46
N GLY A 46 3.01 -4.23 -0.36
CA GLY A 46 3.59 -4.47 0.95
C GLY A 46 3.68 -3.21 1.75
N SER A 47 4.27 -3.31 2.93
CA SER A 47 4.36 -2.17 3.83
C SER A 47 5.75 -2.07 4.40
N LEU A 48 6.12 -0.84 4.77
CA LEU A 48 7.36 -0.55 5.47
C LEU A 48 6.99 0.01 6.83
N LEU A 49 7.47 -0.66 7.87
CA LEU A 49 7.24 -0.20 9.23
C LEU A 49 8.51 0.47 9.73
N MET A 50 8.38 1.72 10.15
CA MET A 50 9.49 2.46 10.75
C MET A 50 9.14 2.68 12.21
N PRO A 51 9.59 1.76 13.08
CA PRO A 51 9.08 1.77 14.45
C PRO A 51 9.53 2.98 15.27
N GLU A 52 10.72 3.50 15.01
CA GLU A 52 11.18 4.66 15.78
C GLU A 52 10.39 5.91 15.45
N ASP A 53 9.95 6.03 14.20
CA ASP A 53 9.16 7.18 13.77
C ASP A 53 7.67 6.93 13.93
N GLU A 54 7.31 5.72 14.29
CA GLU A 54 5.89 5.31 14.43
C GLU A 54 5.11 5.54 13.15
N VAL A 55 5.72 5.17 12.03
CA VAL A 55 5.15 5.37 10.70
C VAL A 55 5.02 4.02 10.01
N LEU A 56 3.89 3.82 9.37
CA LEU A 56 3.65 2.68 8.50
C LEU A 56 3.35 3.21 7.12
N LEU A 57 4.13 2.75 6.14
CA LEU A 57 3.90 3.12 4.74
C LEU A 57 3.37 1.89 4.02
N CYS A 58 2.14 1.98 3.53
CA CYS A 58 1.52 0.89 2.78
C CYS A 58 1.60 1.23 1.30
N LEU A 59 2.27 0.38 0.53
CA LEU A 59 2.54 0.63 -0.88
C LEU A 59 1.55 -0.09 -1.77
N PHE A 60 1.06 0.64 -2.76
CA PHE A 60 0.08 0.12 -3.70
C PHE A 60 0.47 0.48 -5.13
N ALA A 61 0.11 -0.38 -6.06
CA ALA A 61 0.11 -0.04 -7.47
C ALA A 61 -1.34 0.18 -7.88
N GLY A 62 -1.60 1.31 -8.55
CA GLY A 62 -2.94 1.62 -9.01
C GLY A 62 -3.26 3.09 -8.89
N PRO A 63 -4.42 3.50 -9.40
CA PRO A 63 -4.82 4.91 -9.36
C PRO A 63 -5.09 5.38 -7.95
N GLU A 64 -4.82 6.64 -7.69
CA GLU A 64 -4.94 7.19 -6.35
C GLU A 64 -6.35 7.00 -5.78
N ALA A 65 -7.37 7.24 -6.58
CA ALA A 65 -8.74 7.14 -6.07
C ALA A 65 -9.06 5.74 -5.59
N GLU A 66 -8.57 4.73 -6.30
CA GLU A 66 -8.84 3.35 -5.90
C GLU A 66 -7.99 2.93 -4.72
N VAL A 67 -6.74 3.42 -4.65
CA VAL A 67 -5.91 3.18 -3.49
C VAL A 67 -6.57 3.78 -2.24
N ARG A 68 -7.08 5.00 -2.36
CA ARG A 68 -7.78 5.65 -1.25
C ARG A 68 -9.00 4.84 -0.82
N ALA A 69 -9.79 4.39 -1.79
CA ALA A 69 -11.00 3.63 -1.47
C ALA A 69 -10.68 2.33 -0.75
N VAL A 70 -9.67 1.60 -1.24
CA VAL A 70 -9.24 0.37 -0.58
C VAL A 70 -8.74 0.66 0.83
N SER A 71 -7.93 1.71 0.97
CA SER A 71 -7.37 2.06 2.27
C SER A 71 -8.46 2.39 3.27
N GLU A 72 -9.49 3.11 2.83
CA GLU A 72 -10.62 3.46 3.70
C GLU A 72 -11.41 2.23 4.10
N ARG A 73 -11.71 1.36 3.13
CA ARG A 73 -12.48 0.15 3.44
C ARG A 73 -11.71 -0.79 4.37
N ALA A 74 -10.39 -0.84 4.22
CA ALA A 74 -9.56 -1.67 5.09
C ALA A 74 -9.39 -1.06 6.47
N GLY A 75 -9.80 0.20 6.66
CA GLY A 75 -9.63 0.84 7.95
C GLY A 75 -8.22 1.28 8.23
N LEU A 76 -7.43 1.56 7.20
CA LEU A 76 -6.09 2.10 7.41
C LEU A 76 -6.20 3.52 7.97
N PRO A 77 -5.49 3.79 9.06
CA PRO A 77 -5.51 5.14 9.64
C PRO A 77 -4.50 6.04 8.93
N PHE A 78 -4.67 6.20 7.62
CA PHE A 78 -3.71 6.96 6.84
C PHE A 78 -3.98 8.46 6.96
N GLU A 79 -2.87 9.21 6.97
CA GLU A 79 -2.95 10.66 7.00
C GLU A 79 -3.05 11.22 5.60
N ARG A 80 -2.36 10.58 4.66
CA ARG A 80 -2.34 11.05 3.28
C ARG A 80 -1.92 9.93 2.35
N ILE A 81 -2.27 10.12 1.09
CA ILE A 81 -1.85 9.24 0.00
C ILE A 81 -0.88 10.03 -0.86
N LEU A 82 0.29 9.46 -1.11
CA LEU A 82 1.34 10.15 -1.86
C LEU A 82 1.69 9.35 -3.09
N ALA A 83 1.79 10.03 -4.23
CA ALA A 83 2.29 9.38 -5.43
C ALA A 83 3.78 9.10 -5.26
N CYS A 84 4.22 7.96 -5.78
CA CYS A 84 5.62 7.60 -5.70
C CYS A 84 6.02 6.79 -6.92
N VAL A 85 7.32 6.71 -7.12
CA VAL A 85 7.92 5.96 -8.22
C VAL A 85 8.93 5.00 -7.63
N GLY A 86 8.80 3.73 -7.99
CA GLY A 86 9.78 2.75 -7.54
C GLY A 86 10.99 2.77 -8.46
N LEU A 87 12.15 2.99 -7.87
CA LEU A 87 13.41 3.00 -8.61
C LEU A 87 14.25 1.83 -8.14
N GLY A 88 14.68 1.01 -9.08
CA GLY A 88 15.49 -0.14 -8.74
C GLY A 88 14.75 -1.27 -8.08
N TRP A 89 13.44 -1.23 -8.05
CA TRP A 89 12.64 -2.29 -7.47
C TRP A 89 12.55 -3.46 -8.41
N ARG A 90 12.62 -4.65 -7.86
CA ARG A 90 12.28 -5.83 -8.63
C ARG A 90 10.85 -6.19 -8.32
N THR A 91 10.08 -6.40 -9.36
CA THR A 91 8.73 -6.87 -9.15
C THR A 91 8.80 -8.32 -8.66
N ALA A 92 7.80 -8.70 -7.91
CA ALA A 92 7.76 -10.04 -7.35
C ALA A 92 7.78 -11.10 -8.44
N GLY A 93 7.26 -10.80 -9.60
CA GLY A 93 7.23 -11.77 -10.66
C GLY A 93 8.51 -11.86 -11.44
N GLY A 94 9.44 -10.99 -11.15
CA GLY A 94 10.70 -11.02 -11.89
C GLY A 94 11.48 -12.24 -11.59
N ARG A 95 11.08 -12.62 -11.51
CA ARG A 95 11.54 -13.55 -11.46
C ARG A 95 12.18 -14.15 -11.44
N ARG A 96 12.26 -14.30 -11.60
CA ARG A 96 12.60 -15.02 -11.62
C ARG A 96 12.96 -15.43 -11.67
#